data_b3c78e4c779b35b8766580060bde8af0
#
_entry.id   b3c78e4c779b35b8766580060bde8af0
#
_cell.length_a   1.000
_cell.length_b   1.000
_cell.length_c   1.000
_cell.angle_alpha   90.00
_cell.angle_beta   90.00
_cell.angle_gamma   90.00
#
_symmetry.space_group_name_H-M   'P 1'
#
loop_
_entity.id
_entity.type
_entity.pdbx_description
1 polymer ?
#
loop_
_entity_poly.entity_id
_entity_poly.type
_entity_poly.pdbx_seq_one_letter_code
_entity_poly.pdbx_strand_id
1 'polypeptide(L)'
;MDLTIVGDVVVSGLPRRRTVEPARPGESAFGLLRGGGLTIGNLEVPLTESGERAEKLVAMRAPASGAAELAELGFDLVSLAMNHAMDYGADGMRDTVRALDAAGVLHAGFGESVTEATGPRVVSVGERTLAFFSFCSALPLGYNATADRAGIGAIRVRQNFEFDSRFLDETPGTPPFVHSTAHEPDVRAAETLIREAKERNDVVVVALHWGVPFCYLPAAQGPLAQYQQPLARRLVDAGADLIIGSHPHCLHPVEFYGNGLILYSTGNFVFDWCDGWSPDSMVVRDDAHPAAPYQPALLRGPWYESAVFRVRLGEAGGPELRVEPIELDSDSQPVMPRPEVARSILARFAKESRELDPSVVVDADGSVRAR
;
A
#
# COMPACT_ATOMS: atom_id res chain seq x y z
N MET A 1 -14.90 7.98 -13.64
CA MET A 1 -13.42 7.82 -13.82
C MET A 1 -13.09 6.38 -13.47
N ASP A 2 -12.44 5.64 -14.38
CA ASP A 2 -12.05 4.26 -14.14
C ASP A 2 -10.60 4.22 -13.65
N LEU A 3 -10.34 3.43 -12.59
CA LEU A 3 -9.05 3.25 -11.98
C LEU A 3 -8.73 1.75 -11.86
N THR A 4 -7.48 1.38 -12.11
CA THR A 4 -6.91 0.07 -11.81
C THR A 4 -5.97 0.24 -10.62
N ILE A 5 -6.28 -0.40 -9.49
CA ILE A 5 -5.49 -0.30 -8.28
C ILE A 5 -4.82 -1.64 -8.00
N VAL A 6 -3.54 -1.60 -7.70
CA VAL A 6 -2.76 -2.76 -7.25
C VAL A 6 -2.01 -2.43 -5.97
N GLY A 7 -1.52 -3.46 -5.32
CA GLY A 7 -0.81 -3.35 -4.05
C GLY A 7 0.66 -2.94 -4.17
N ASP A 8 1.46 -3.49 -3.26
CA ASP A 8 2.88 -3.18 -3.15
C ASP A 8 3.67 -3.70 -4.35
N VAL A 9 4.53 -2.84 -4.87
CA VAL A 9 5.32 -3.06 -6.08
C VAL A 9 6.79 -2.88 -5.77
N VAL A 10 7.56 -3.96 -5.90
CA VAL A 10 9.02 -3.97 -5.91
C VAL A 10 9.46 -4.52 -7.25
N VAL A 11 10.13 -3.70 -8.07
CA VAL A 11 10.70 -4.09 -9.36
C VAL A 11 12.22 -4.12 -9.26
N SER A 12 12.84 -5.10 -9.87
CA SER A 12 14.31 -5.28 -9.80
C SER A 12 15.08 -4.57 -10.93
N GLY A 13 14.36 -4.00 -11.90
CA GLY A 13 14.99 -3.41 -13.10
C GLY A 13 15.70 -4.44 -14.00
N LEU A 14 15.57 -5.72 -13.70
CA LEU A 14 16.14 -6.79 -14.52
C LEU A 14 15.27 -7.03 -15.74
N PRO A 15 15.86 -7.33 -16.91
CA PRO A 15 15.11 -7.63 -18.11
C PRO A 15 14.41 -8.99 -17.96
N ARG A 16 13.31 -9.02 -17.23
CA ARG A 16 12.41 -10.18 -17.18
C ARG A 16 11.40 -10.04 -18.32
N ARG A 17 11.17 -11.12 -19.08
CA ARG A 17 10.04 -11.15 -20.02
C ARG A 17 8.75 -11.25 -19.23
N ARG A 18 8.19 -10.11 -18.87
CA ARG A 18 6.86 -10.01 -18.29
C ARG A 18 5.84 -9.95 -19.42
N THR A 19 5.02 -10.97 -19.56
CA THR A 19 3.96 -11.00 -20.57
C THR A 19 2.76 -10.21 -20.06
N VAL A 20 2.31 -9.26 -20.86
CA VAL A 20 1.09 -8.47 -20.62
C VAL A 20 -0.11 -8.98 -21.44
N GLU A 21 -0.02 -10.19 -21.98
CA GLU A 21 -1.10 -10.85 -22.72
C GLU A 21 -2.18 -11.38 -21.77
N PRO A 22 -3.45 -11.52 -22.22
CA PRO A 22 -4.49 -12.18 -21.44
C PRO A 22 -4.07 -13.58 -21.02
N ALA A 23 -4.17 -13.87 -19.73
CA ALA A 23 -3.53 -15.02 -19.12
C ALA A 23 -4.53 -16.12 -18.71
N ARG A 24 -4.08 -17.38 -18.81
CA ARG A 24 -4.73 -18.57 -18.24
C ARG A 24 -4.25 -18.79 -16.81
N PRO A 25 -4.91 -19.64 -16.02
CA PRO A 25 -4.43 -20.01 -14.69
C PRO A 25 -2.95 -20.44 -14.71
N GLY A 26 -2.13 -19.85 -13.84
CA GLY A 26 -0.68 -20.05 -13.77
C GLY A 26 0.15 -19.20 -14.73
N GLU A 27 -0.47 -18.45 -15.64
CA GLU A 27 0.21 -17.48 -16.50
C GLU A 27 0.26 -16.09 -15.82
N SER A 28 1.11 -15.20 -16.36
CA SER A 28 1.33 -13.84 -15.84
C SER A 28 0.03 -13.03 -15.75
N ALA A 29 -0.16 -12.35 -14.62
CA ALA A 29 -1.31 -11.46 -14.39
C ALA A 29 -1.03 -9.98 -14.76
N PHE A 30 0.16 -9.65 -15.29
CA PHE A 30 0.48 -8.26 -15.68
C PHE A 30 -0.47 -7.69 -16.75
N GLY A 31 -1.07 -8.55 -17.57
CA GLY A 31 -2.10 -8.15 -18.53
C GLY A 31 -3.31 -7.43 -17.90
N LEU A 32 -3.58 -7.69 -16.62
CA LEU A 32 -4.65 -7.01 -15.88
C LEU A 32 -4.37 -5.52 -15.65
N LEU A 33 -3.15 -5.03 -15.78
CA LEU A 33 -2.85 -3.60 -15.65
C LEU A 33 -3.40 -2.76 -16.82
N ARG A 34 -3.75 -3.40 -17.93
CA ARG A 34 -4.16 -2.70 -19.16
C ARG A 34 -5.67 -2.65 -19.31
N GLY A 35 -6.15 -1.57 -19.91
CA GLY A 35 -7.57 -1.43 -20.29
C GLY A 35 -8.53 -0.99 -19.18
N GLY A 36 -8.03 -0.62 -18.01
CA GLY A 36 -8.84 -0.23 -16.85
C GLY A 36 -8.76 1.23 -16.42
N GLY A 37 -8.41 2.17 -17.29
CA GLY A 37 -8.20 3.58 -16.90
C GLY A 37 -6.82 3.80 -16.29
N LEU A 38 -6.71 4.76 -15.34
CA LEU A 38 -5.45 5.10 -14.68
C LEU A 38 -5.00 3.97 -13.74
N THR A 39 -3.78 3.46 -13.94
CA THR A 39 -3.21 2.38 -13.12
C THR A 39 -2.36 2.96 -11.97
N ILE A 40 -2.72 2.61 -10.73
CA ILE A 40 -2.10 3.12 -9.50
C ILE A 40 -1.55 1.95 -8.68
N GLY A 41 -0.29 2.07 -8.20
CA GLY A 41 0.35 1.12 -7.28
C GLY A 41 1.16 1.83 -6.19
N ASN A 42 1.62 1.07 -5.20
CA ASN A 42 2.58 1.55 -4.20
C ASN A 42 3.99 1.08 -4.56
N LEU A 43 4.89 2.00 -4.96
CA LEU A 43 6.28 1.65 -5.24
C LEU A 43 7.04 1.52 -3.93
N GLU A 44 7.28 0.28 -3.48
CA GLU A 44 7.84 0.00 -2.14
C GLU A 44 9.36 -0.16 -2.14
N VAL A 45 10.03 0.37 -3.13
CA VAL A 45 11.48 0.35 -3.25
C VAL A 45 11.99 1.64 -3.88
N PRO A 46 13.05 2.30 -3.34
CA PRO A 46 13.70 3.40 -4.04
C PRO A 46 14.45 2.89 -5.26
N LEU A 47 14.34 3.64 -6.37
CA LEU A 47 14.99 3.34 -7.65
C LEU A 47 16.28 4.16 -7.74
N THR A 48 17.39 3.61 -7.23
CA THR A 48 18.66 4.35 -7.09
C THR A 48 19.87 3.44 -7.07
N GLU A 49 20.98 3.98 -7.52
CA GLU A 49 22.33 3.43 -7.34
C GLU A 49 23.17 4.30 -6.43
N SER A 50 22.58 5.39 -5.89
CA SER A 50 23.21 6.40 -5.06
C SER A 50 22.67 6.39 -3.63
N GLY A 51 23.20 7.27 -2.80
CA GLY A 51 22.74 7.47 -1.43
C GLY A 51 23.44 6.58 -0.41
N GLU A 52 23.26 6.90 0.86
CA GLU A 52 23.78 6.15 1.99
C GLU A 52 22.71 5.21 2.52
N ARG A 53 23.07 3.94 2.69
CA ARG A 53 22.17 2.92 3.19
C ARG A 53 21.75 3.21 4.64
N ALA A 54 20.46 3.24 4.90
CA ALA A 54 19.93 3.43 6.25
C ALA A 54 20.30 2.26 7.18
N GLU A 55 20.59 2.57 8.44
CA GLU A 55 20.83 1.57 9.49
C GLU A 55 19.52 0.95 9.96
N LYS A 56 18.98 0.03 9.16
CA LYS A 56 17.80 -0.77 9.51
C LYS A 56 17.95 -2.20 9.01
N LEU A 57 17.17 -3.11 9.56
CA LEU A 57 17.26 -4.55 9.24
C LEU A 57 17.12 -4.80 7.74
N VAL A 58 16.06 -4.28 7.13
CA VAL A 58 15.81 -4.39 5.70
C VAL A 58 15.86 -3.00 5.10
N ALA A 59 16.90 -2.71 4.33
CA ALA A 59 17.02 -1.50 3.52
C ALA A 59 17.21 -1.93 2.07
N MET A 60 16.25 -1.58 1.24
CA MET A 60 16.11 -2.07 -0.14
C MET A 60 16.45 -0.96 -1.14
N ARG A 61 16.91 -1.36 -2.31
CA ARG A 61 16.94 -0.53 -3.52
C ARG A 61 16.83 -1.38 -4.79
N ALA A 62 16.40 -0.74 -5.85
CA ALA A 62 16.43 -1.28 -7.19
C ALA A 62 17.09 -0.27 -8.14
N PRO A 63 17.61 -0.71 -9.31
CA PRO A 63 18.19 0.19 -10.30
C PRO A 63 17.16 1.19 -10.84
N ALA A 64 17.65 2.37 -11.27
CA ALA A 64 16.81 3.41 -11.88
C ALA A 64 16.03 2.92 -13.13
N SER A 65 16.52 1.86 -13.80
CA SER A 65 15.81 1.21 -14.93
C SER A 65 14.47 0.60 -14.53
N GLY A 66 14.20 0.38 -13.23
CA GLY A 66 12.89 -0.04 -12.73
C GLY A 66 11.77 0.93 -13.08
N ALA A 67 12.06 2.22 -13.24
CA ALA A 67 11.06 3.20 -13.67
C ALA A 67 10.57 2.94 -15.11
N ALA A 68 11.46 2.62 -16.03
CA ALA A 68 11.08 2.26 -17.38
C ALA A 68 10.28 0.94 -17.42
N GLU A 69 10.65 -0.01 -16.57
CA GLU A 69 9.89 -1.26 -16.40
C GLU A 69 8.46 -0.99 -15.93
N LEU A 70 8.25 -0.09 -14.95
CA LEU A 70 6.91 0.30 -14.51
C LEU A 70 6.08 0.91 -15.64
N ALA A 71 6.67 1.81 -16.44
CA ALA A 71 6.00 2.41 -17.58
C ALA A 71 5.59 1.36 -18.63
N GLU A 72 6.48 0.41 -18.95
CA GLU A 72 6.22 -0.68 -19.90
C GLU A 72 5.10 -1.61 -19.42
N LEU A 73 5.02 -1.87 -18.11
CA LEU A 73 3.96 -2.65 -17.49
C LEU A 73 2.61 -1.93 -17.50
N GLY A 74 2.59 -0.60 -17.65
CA GLY A 74 1.39 0.21 -17.72
C GLY A 74 1.01 0.90 -16.42
N PHE A 75 1.97 1.13 -15.52
CA PHE A 75 1.75 2.01 -14.37
C PHE A 75 1.74 3.48 -14.80
N ASP A 76 0.71 4.20 -14.44
CA ASP A 76 0.56 5.63 -14.70
C ASP A 76 0.97 6.48 -13.50
N LEU A 77 0.71 5.99 -12.27
CA LEU A 77 0.88 6.75 -11.04
C LEU A 77 1.30 5.83 -9.89
N VAL A 78 2.30 6.25 -9.12
CA VAL A 78 2.76 5.50 -7.96
C VAL A 78 2.80 6.34 -6.67
N SER A 79 2.47 5.70 -5.55
CA SER A 79 2.71 6.21 -4.20
C SER A 79 4.18 6.02 -3.84
N LEU A 80 4.81 7.04 -3.23
CA LEU A 80 6.19 7.02 -2.76
C LEU A 80 6.33 7.18 -1.24
N ALA A 81 5.25 7.51 -0.53
CA ALA A 81 5.30 7.62 0.92
C ALA A 81 5.15 6.25 1.57
N MET A 82 6.26 5.54 1.79
CA MET A 82 6.31 4.19 2.36
C MET A 82 7.55 4.01 3.26
N ASN A 83 7.59 2.92 4.03
CA ASN A 83 8.63 2.67 5.04
C ASN A 83 10.03 2.37 4.45
N HIS A 84 10.13 2.09 3.15
CA HIS A 84 11.38 1.88 2.43
C HIS A 84 11.84 3.10 1.62
N ALA A 85 11.05 4.18 1.55
CA ALA A 85 11.34 5.36 0.73
C ALA A 85 12.74 5.91 0.94
N MET A 86 13.12 6.10 2.20
CA MET A 86 14.40 6.74 2.55
C MET A 86 15.48 5.71 2.91
N ASP A 87 15.41 4.49 2.40
CA ASP A 87 16.40 3.44 2.66
C ASP A 87 17.81 3.79 2.15
N TYR A 88 17.88 4.69 1.18
CA TYR A 88 19.11 5.29 0.67
C TYR A 88 19.08 6.83 0.77
N GLY A 89 18.38 7.33 1.78
CA GLY A 89 18.32 8.76 2.11
C GLY A 89 17.59 9.59 1.05
N ALA A 90 17.68 10.90 1.18
CA ALA A 90 17.03 11.84 0.26
C ALA A 90 17.62 11.75 -1.16
N ASP A 91 18.91 11.44 -1.30
CA ASP A 91 19.54 11.31 -2.61
C ASP A 91 18.97 10.11 -3.38
N GLY A 92 18.74 8.98 -2.71
CA GLY A 92 18.06 7.83 -3.31
C GLY A 92 16.65 8.15 -3.79
N MET A 93 15.90 8.96 -3.03
CA MET A 93 14.57 9.39 -3.46
C MET A 93 14.60 10.42 -4.59
N ARG A 94 15.58 11.32 -4.61
CA ARG A 94 15.79 12.23 -5.75
C ARG A 94 16.08 11.48 -7.05
N ASP A 95 16.90 10.41 -6.96
CA ASP A 95 17.14 9.51 -8.10
C ASP A 95 15.84 8.82 -8.55
N THR A 96 15.08 8.29 -7.60
CA THR A 96 13.77 7.66 -7.85
C THR A 96 12.83 8.60 -8.60
N VAL A 97 12.67 9.83 -8.10
CA VAL A 97 11.82 10.86 -8.73
C VAL A 97 12.31 11.16 -10.14
N ARG A 98 13.63 11.39 -10.34
CA ARG A 98 14.18 11.65 -11.67
C ARG A 98 13.94 10.49 -12.64
N ALA A 99 14.08 9.24 -12.17
CA ALA A 99 13.85 8.07 -12.99
C ALA A 99 12.38 7.92 -13.41
N LEU A 100 11.45 8.13 -12.47
CA LEU A 100 10.01 8.10 -12.74
C LEU A 100 9.58 9.21 -13.70
N ASP A 101 10.06 10.45 -13.49
CA ASP A 101 9.79 11.57 -14.39
C ASP A 101 10.30 11.30 -15.81
N ALA A 102 11.51 10.74 -15.93
CA ALA A 102 12.08 10.36 -17.24
C ALA A 102 11.29 9.24 -17.94
N ALA A 103 10.69 8.34 -17.18
CA ALA A 103 9.84 7.26 -17.68
C ALA A 103 8.39 7.70 -17.93
N GLY A 104 8.00 8.90 -17.50
CA GLY A 104 6.63 9.40 -17.61
C GLY A 104 5.65 8.80 -16.59
N VAL A 105 6.16 8.16 -15.52
CA VAL A 105 5.33 7.63 -14.43
C VAL A 105 5.12 8.73 -13.39
N LEU A 106 3.88 9.09 -13.14
CA LEU A 106 3.51 10.10 -12.16
C LEU A 106 3.68 9.57 -10.74
N HIS A 107 3.91 10.46 -9.78
CA HIS A 107 4.14 10.06 -8.39
C HIS A 107 3.72 11.15 -7.41
N ALA A 108 3.52 10.77 -6.13
CA ALA A 108 3.33 11.66 -5.00
C ALA A 108 3.90 11.04 -3.71
N GLY A 109 4.18 11.88 -2.71
CA GLY A 109 4.52 11.41 -1.37
C GLY A 109 5.96 11.66 -0.93
N PHE A 110 6.83 12.15 -1.81
CA PHE A 110 8.18 12.64 -1.48
C PHE A 110 8.32 14.10 -1.90
N GLY A 111 9.15 14.87 -1.16
CA GLY A 111 9.45 16.26 -1.48
C GLY A 111 10.67 16.80 -0.71
N GLU A 112 11.21 17.93 -1.16
CA GLU A 112 12.29 18.64 -0.49
C GLU A 112 11.83 19.35 0.80
N SER A 113 10.52 19.47 0.96
CA SER A 113 9.88 20.03 2.14
C SER A 113 8.57 19.29 2.45
N VAL A 114 8.03 19.50 3.66
CA VAL A 114 6.73 18.93 4.04
C VAL A 114 5.60 19.39 3.10
N THR A 115 5.66 20.62 2.61
CA THR A 115 4.67 21.16 1.65
C THR A 115 4.67 20.37 0.34
N GLU A 116 5.86 20.05 -0.19
CA GLU A 116 5.96 19.24 -1.40
C GLU A 116 5.58 17.78 -1.15
N ALA A 117 6.10 17.19 -0.07
CA ALA A 117 5.86 15.79 0.25
C ALA A 117 4.38 15.47 0.55
N THR A 118 3.62 16.43 1.08
CA THR A 118 2.19 16.27 1.39
C THR A 118 1.26 16.88 0.34
N GLY A 119 1.80 17.57 -0.67
CA GLY A 119 1.03 18.14 -1.77
C GLY A 119 0.46 17.06 -2.69
N PRO A 120 -0.69 17.33 -3.34
CA PRO A 120 -1.27 16.39 -4.28
C PRO A 120 -0.56 16.39 -5.63
N ARG A 121 -0.48 15.23 -6.27
CA ARG A 121 -0.28 15.15 -7.72
C ARG A 121 -1.62 15.28 -8.41
N VAL A 122 -1.81 16.31 -9.21
CA VAL A 122 -3.03 16.49 -10.01
C VAL A 122 -2.83 15.86 -11.38
N VAL A 123 -3.81 15.04 -11.79
CA VAL A 123 -3.80 14.28 -13.05
C VAL A 123 -5.10 14.55 -13.81
N SER A 124 -5.00 14.84 -15.09
CA SER A 124 -6.17 14.95 -15.98
C SER A 124 -6.44 13.59 -16.64
N VAL A 125 -7.68 13.11 -16.53
CA VAL A 125 -8.16 11.87 -17.14
C VAL A 125 -9.41 12.21 -17.98
N GLY A 126 -9.21 12.38 -19.28
CA GLY A 126 -10.23 12.97 -20.13
C GLY A 126 -10.57 14.40 -19.73
N GLU A 127 -11.84 14.66 -19.48
CA GLU A 127 -12.33 15.99 -19.04
C GLU A 127 -12.34 16.16 -17.50
N ARG A 128 -11.97 15.11 -16.74
CA ARG A 128 -11.98 15.10 -15.27
C ARG A 128 -10.58 15.20 -14.69
N THR A 129 -10.50 15.78 -13.50
CA THR A 129 -9.26 15.92 -12.73
C THR A 129 -9.27 15.04 -11.49
N LEU A 130 -8.11 14.45 -11.19
CA LEU A 130 -7.86 13.64 -10.00
C LEU A 130 -6.72 14.26 -9.21
N ALA A 131 -6.95 14.52 -7.91
CA ALA A 131 -5.89 14.87 -6.97
C ALA A 131 -5.47 13.61 -6.19
N PHE A 132 -4.21 13.21 -6.31
CA PHE A 132 -3.63 12.04 -5.66
C PHE A 132 -2.69 12.46 -4.53
N PHE A 133 -2.98 12.00 -3.33
CA PHE A 133 -2.14 12.16 -2.15
C PHE A 133 -1.47 10.83 -1.76
N SER A 134 -0.30 10.92 -1.15
CA SER A 134 0.40 9.76 -0.62
C SER A 134 1.00 10.08 0.75
N PHE A 135 0.63 9.29 1.78
CA PHE A 135 1.11 9.43 3.15
C PHE A 135 1.56 8.08 3.72
N CYS A 136 2.52 8.14 4.65
CA CYS A 136 2.99 6.98 5.39
C CYS A 136 2.71 7.14 6.88
N SER A 137 2.17 6.07 7.49
CA SER A 137 2.03 5.92 8.95
C SER A 137 2.96 4.84 9.50
N ALA A 138 3.40 3.89 8.67
CA ALA A 138 4.45 2.91 8.99
C ALA A 138 5.83 3.54 8.87
N LEU A 139 6.05 4.61 9.62
CA LEU A 139 7.10 5.60 9.41
C LEU A 139 8.36 5.30 10.22
N PRO A 140 9.51 4.94 9.59
CA PRO A 140 10.78 4.90 10.28
C PRO A 140 11.21 6.29 10.78
N LEU A 141 12.00 6.32 11.85
CA LEU A 141 12.46 7.58 12.43
C LEU A 141 13.23 8.43 11.43
N GLY A 142 12.86 9.69 11.32
CA GLY A 142 13.55 10.65 10.45
C GLY A 142 13.14 10.63 8.98
N TYR A 143 12.23 9.74 8.55
CA TYR A 143 11.80 9.66 7.14
C TYR A 143 10.79 10.75 6.74
N ASN A 144 10.05 11.31 7.70
CA ASN A 144 9.12 12.39 7.42
C ASN A 144 9.81 13.66 6.93
N ALA A 145 9.24 14.33 5.95
CA ALA A 145 9.65 15.66 5.56
C ALA A 145 9.40 16.69 6.67
N THR A 146 10.21 17.74 6.70
CA THR A 146 10.02 18.93 7.54
C THR A 146 9.96 20.19 6.66
N ALA A 147 9.89 21.37 7.27
CA ALA A 147 9.88 22.61 6.49
C ALA A 147 11.16 22.80 5.65
N ASP A 148 12.28 22.27 6.14
CA ASP A 148 13.65 22.49 5.64
C ASP A 148 14.42 21.18 5.39
N ARG A 149 13.75 20.03 5.42
CA ARG A 149 14.39 18.74 5.19
C ARG A 149 13.51 17.88 4.30
N ALA A 150 14.14 17.34 3.25
CA ALA A 150 13.52 16.36 2.36
C ALA A 150 13.06 15.10 3.10
N GLY A 151 11.98 14.52 2.63
CA GLY A 151 11.40 13.30 3.18
C GLY A 151 10.04 12.97 2.57
N ILE A 152 9.30 12.09 3.23
CA ILE A 152 8.00 11.65 2.77
C ILE A 152 6.85 12.33 3.51
N GLY A 153 5.69 12.36 2.87
CA GLY A 153 4.41 12.75 3.47
C GLY A 153 4.06 11.77 4.59
N ALA A 154 3.76 12.29 5.78
CA ALA A 154 3.55 11.44 6.95
C ALA A 154 2.27 11.79 7.70
N ILE A 155 1.56 10.76 8.16
CA ILE A 155 0.57 10.85 9.24
C ILE A 155 1.10 9.95 10.36
N ARG A 156 1.77 10.56 11.33
CA ARG A 156 2.41 9.85 12.45
C ARG A 156 1.39 9.14 13.32
N VAL A 157 1.83 8.05 13.95
CA VAL A 157 1.01 7.25 14.87
C VAL A 157 1.67 7.20 16.24
N ARG A 158 0.87 7.42 17.28
CA ARG A 158 1.28 7.19 18.66
C ARG A 158 0.84 5.80 19.07
N GLN A 159 1.74 5.06 19.69
CA GLN A 159 1.47 3.76 20.30
C GLN A 159 1.60 3.88 21.81
N ASN A 160 0.63 3.32 22.53
CA ASN A 160 0.67 3.18 23.98
C ASN A 160 0.59 1.69 24.33
N PHE A 161 1.46 1.25 25.21
CA PHE A 161 1.52 -0.13 25.68
C PHE A 161 0.92 -0.18 27.08
N GLU A 162 -0.17 -0.95 27.23
CA GLU A 162 -0.87 -1.13 28.50
C GLU A 162 -0.59 -2.53 29.03
N PHE A 163 0.01 -2.60 30.22
CA PHE A 163 0.22 -3.83 30.97
C PHE A 163 -0.86 -3.92 32.05
N ASP A 164 -1.75 -4.91 31.93
CA ASP A 164 -2.70 -5.21 33.02
C ASP A 164 -2.01 -6.14 34.02
N SER A 165 -1.78 -5.65 35.25
CA SER A 165 -1.11 -6.40 36.32
C SER A 165 -1.84 -7.70 36.66
N ARG A 166 -3.16 -7.74 36.56
CA ARG A 166 -3.96 -8.94 36.84
C ARG A 166 -3.65 -10.07 35.86
N PHE A 167 -3.46 -9.74 34.58
CA PHE A 167 -3.03 -10.73 33.59
C PHE A 167 -1.59 -11.16 33.78
N LEU A 168 -0.70 -10.25 34.19
CA LEU A 168 0.69 -10.59 34.46
C LEU A 168 0.85 -11.52 35.68
N ASP A 169 -0.02 -11.34 36.71
CA ASP A 169 -0.02 -12.19 37.91
C ASP A 169 -0.52 -13.62 37.59
N GLU A 170 -1.58 -13.74 36.77
CA GLU A 170 -2.15 -15.03 36.38
C GLU A 170 -1.35 -15.73 35.28
N THR A 171 -0.83 -14.97 34.31
CA THR A 171 -0.15 -15.50 33.13
C THR A 171 1.12 -14.69 32.84
N PRO A 172 2.21 -14.96 33.59
CA PRO A 172 3.49 -14.28 33.38
C PRO A 172 3.95 -14.40 31.91
N GLY A 173 4.37 -13.26 31.31
CA GLY A 173 4.80 -13.21 29.92
C GLY A 173 3.67 -12.84 28.93
N THR A 174 2.46 -12.55 29.42
CA THR A 174 1.39 -11.96 28.58
C THR A 174 1.89 -10.67 27.94
N PRO A 175 1.79 -10.52 26.59
CA PRO A 175 2.19 -9.28 25.93
C PRO A 175 1.25 -8.12 26.32
N PRO A 176 1.74 -6.87 26.26
CA PRO A 176 0.90 -5.70 26.53
C PRO A 176 -0.21 -5.56 25.48
N PHE A 177 -1.30 -4.93 25.88
CA PHE A 177 -2.25 -4.38 24.94
C PHE A 177 -1.61 -3.19 24.23
N VAL A 178 -1.78 -3.10 22.91
CA VAL A 178 -1.23 -2.02 22.10
C VAL A 178 -2.36 -1.14 21.60
N HIS A 179 -2.38 0.10 22.06
CA HIS A 179 -3.31 1.12 21.61
C HIS A 179 -2.61 2.05 20.62
N SER A 180 -3.25 2.30 19.46
CA SER A 180 -2.70 3.16 18.44
C SER A 180 -3.66 4.30 18.09
N THR A 181 -3.14 5.52 17.98
CA THR A 181 -3.89 6.71 17.56
C THR A 181 -3.09 7.53 16.56
N ALA A 182 -3.75 8.03 15.52
CA ALA A 182 -3.10 8.94 14.59
C ALA A 182 -2.78 10.28 15.28
N HIS A 183 -1.66 10.90 14.90
CA HIS A 183 -1.22 12.16 15.44
C HIS A 183 -2.12 13.29 14.94
N GLU A 184 -2.90 13.86 15.83
CA GLU A 184 -3.97 14.80 15.53
C GLU A 184 -3.55 16.00 14.68
N PRO A 185 -2.41 16.67 14.91
CA PRO A 185 -1.95 17.75 14.03
C PRO A 185 -1.71 17.31 12.58
N ASP A 186 -1.17 16.11 12.36
CA ASP A 186 -0.93 15.58 11.00
C ASP A 186 -2.26 15.27 10.30
N VAL A 187 -3.20 14.69 11.03
CA VAL A 187 -4.55 14.40 10.50
C VAL A 187 -5.27 15.68 10.08
N ARG A 188 -5.26 16.72 10.92
CA ARG A 188 -5.87 18.01 10.58
C ARG A 188 -5.22 18.67 9.37
N ALA A 189 -3.91 18.56 9.24
CA ALA A 189 -3.20 19.07 8.06
C ALA A 189 -3.64 18.33 6.79
N ALA A 190 -3.69 16.99 6.83
CA ALA A 190 -4.17 16.18 5.72
C ALA A 190 -5.63 16.49 5.37
N GLU A 191 -6.54 16.59 6.35
CA GLU A 191 -7.93 16.98 6.13
C GLU A 191 -8.06 18.33 5.42
N THR A 192 -7.22 19.31 5.81
CA THR A 192 -7.24 20.64 5.17
C THR A 192 -6.83 20.54 3.71
N LEU A 193 -5.74 19.85 3.40
CA LEU A 193 -5.25 19.65 2.03
C LEU A 193 -6.27 18.91 1.16
N ILE A 194 -6.92 17.88 1.73
CA ILE A 194 -7.96 17.11 1.04
C ILE A 194 -9.18 17.97 0.71
N ARG A 195 -9.68 18.80 1.65
CA ARG A 195 -10.80 19.72 1.40
C ARG A 195 -10.46 20.70 0.29
N GLU A 196 -9.29 21.33 0.36
CA GLU A 196 -8.83 22.27 -0.66
C GLU A 196 -8.69 21.62 -2.05
N ALA A 197 -8.22 20.36 -2.08
CA ALA A 197 -8.12 19.59 -3.32
C ALA A 197 -9.52 19.24 -3.87
N LYS A 198 -10.46 18.85 -2.99
CA LYS A 198 -11.84 18.50 -3.39
C LYS A 198 -12.61 19.67 -3.98
N GLU A 199 -12.33 20.89 -3.54
CA GLU A 199 -12.93 22.11 -4.11
C GLU A 199 -12.47 22.38 -5.56
N ARG A 200 -11.34 21.80 -5.99
CA ARG A 200 -10.68 22.10 -7.27
C ARG A 200 -10.57 20.91 -8.22
N ASN A 201 -10.91 19.73 -7.74
CA ASN A 201 -10.77 18.49 -8.52
C ASN A 201 -12.04 17.64 -8.40
N ASP A 202 -12.33 16.88 -9.45
CA ASP A 202 -13.49 16.00 -9.51
C ASP A 202 -13.36 14.80 -8.56
N VAL A 203 -12.14 14.29 -8.43
CA VAL A 203 -11.82 13.10 -7.64
C VAL A 203 -10.61 13.35 -6.75
N VAL A 204 -10.70 12.89 -5.50
CA VAL A 204 -9.58 12.88 -4.55
C VAL A 204 -9.28 11.46 -4.11
N VAL A 205 -8.05 11.01 -4.36
CA VAL A 205 -7.54 9.69 -3.98
C VAL A 205 -6.42 9.86 -2.97
N VAL A 206 -6.44 9.08 -1.89
CA VAL A 206 -5.41 9.11 -0.86
C VAL A 206 -4.81 7.72 -0.70
N ALA A 207 -3.53 7.57 -1.03
CA ALA A 207 -2.75 6.37 -0.72
C ALA A 207 -2.17 6.46 0.71
N LEU A 208 -2.33 5.39 1.47
CA LEU A 208 -1.87 5.26 2.85
C LEU A 208 -1.03 4.00 3.02
N HIS A 209 0.26 4.18 3.23
CA HIS A 209 1.14 3.09 3.64
C HIS A 209 1.11 2.98 5.17
N TRP A 210 0.33 2.03 5.70
CA TRP A 210 -0.13 2.06 7.09
C TRP A 210 -0.33 0.68 7.72
N GLY A 211 -0.72 0.63 8.99
CA GLY A 211 -1.06 -0.63 9.68
C GLY A 211 -0.13 -0.95 10.85
N VAL A 212 0.47 0.06 11.47
CA VAL A 212 1.24 -0.14 12.71
C VAL A 212 0.30 -0.27 13.93
N PRO A 213 0.64 -1.05 14.94
CA PRO A 213 1.89 -1.74 15.14
C PRO A 213 1.88 -3.04 14.35
N PHE A 214 2.80 -3.21 13.56
CA PHE A 214 2.92 -4.47 13.23
C PHE A 214 4.07 -5.11 12.92
N CYS A 215 4.16 -6.22 13.38
CA CYS A 215 5.18 -7.15 12.99
C CYS A 215 4.73 -7.84 11.69
N TYR A 216 5.68 -8.21 10.88
CA TYR A 216 5.49 -8.90 9.59
C TYR A 216 5.05 -10.36 9.74
N LEU A 217 4.25 -10.69 10.74
CA LEU A 217 3.74 -12.05 10.93
C LEU A 217 2.35 -12.15 10.30
N PRO A 218 2.07 -13.14 9.44
CA PRO A 218 0.77 -13.29 8.82
C PRO A 218 -0.40 -13.28 9.82
N ALA A 219 -0.19 -13.86 11.00
CA ALA A 219 -1.19 -13.84 12.07
C ALA A 219 -1.43 -12.43 12.65
N ALA A 220 -0.44 -11.54 12.54
CA ALA A 220 -0.51 -10.18 13.04
C ALA A 220 -0.89 -9.16 11.96
N GLN A 221 -0.87 -9.57 10.71
CA GLN A 221 -1.31 -8.75 9.58
C GLN A 221 -2.84 -8.75 9.41
N GLY A 222 -3.55 -9.73 9.99
CA GLY A 222 -4.98 -9.87 9.85
C GLY A 222 -5.83 -8.73 10.42
N PRO A 223 -5.65 -8.30 11.69
CA PRO A 223 -6.49 -7.25 12.26
C PRO A 223 -6.03 -5.85 11.87
N LEU A 224 -6.98 -4.97 11.62
CA LEU A 224 -6.70 -3.54 11.45
C LEU A 224 -6.18 -2.95 12.77
N ALA A 225 -5.20 -2.05 12.68
CA ALA A 225 -4.79 -1.24 13.82
C ALA A 225 -5.89 -0.26 14.20
N GLN A 226 -6.03 0.03 15.50
CA GLN A 226 -7.16 0.82 16.03
C GLN A 226 -7.32 2.19 15.35
N TYR A 227 -6.22 2.81 14.90
CA TYR A 227 -6.27 4.13 14.27
C TYR A 227 -6.74 4.12 12.81
N GLN A 228 -6.66 2.97 12.10
CA GLN A 228 -6.87 2.94 10.64
C GLN A 228 -8.30 3.34 10.26
N GLN A 229 -9.31 2.71 10.85
CA GLN A 229 -10.70 3.00 10.50
C GLN A 229 -11.12 4.44 10.86
N PRO A 230 -10.86 4.96 12.08
CA PRO A 230 -11.15 6.34 12.39
C PRO A 230 -10.42 7.35 11.47
N LEU A 231 -9.15 7.09 11.14
CA LEU A 231 -8.39 7.94 10.22
C LEU A 231 -9.01 7.94 8.82
N ALA A 232 -9.24 6.75 8.24
CA ALA A 232 -9.82 6.65 6.89
C ALA A 232 -11.14 7.40 6.77
N ARG A 233 -12.06 7.19 7.72
CA ARG A 233 -13.36 7.85 7.73
C ARG A 233 -13.23 9.37 7.80
N ARG A 234 -12.32 9.88 8.62
CA ARG A 234 -12.04 11.34 8.70
C ARG A 234 -11.55 11.91 7.37
N LEU A 235 -10.68 11.17 6.65
CA LEU A 235 -10.21 11.62 5.34
C LEU A 235 -11.31 11.57 4.28
N VAL A 236 -12.23 10.59 4.35
CA VAL A 236 -13.45 10.58 3.51
C VAL A 236 -14.36 11.74 3.86
N ASP A 237 -14.60 12.02 5.14
CA ASP A 237 -15.39 13.18 5.59
C ASP A 237 -14.75 14.52 5.16
N ALA A 238 -13.45 14.56 4.97
CA ALA A 238 -12.72 15.69 4.42
C ALA A 238 -12.84 15.82 2.89
N GLY A 239 -13.34 14.80 2.19
CA GLY A 239 -13.58 14.83 0.74
C GLY A 239 -12.81 13.81 -0.08
N ALA A 240 -12.11 12.84 0.53
CA ALA A 240 -11.51 11.74 -0.22
C ALA A 240 -12.60 10.80 -0.77
N ASP A 241 -12.54 10.52 -2.07
CA ASP A 241 -13.43 9.58 -2.75
C ASP A 241 -12.93 8.14 -2.67
N LEU A 242 -11.60 7.96 -2.55
CA LEU A 242 -10.96 6.66 -2.47
C LEU A 242 -9.76 6.72 -1.52
N ILE A 243 -9.70 5.77 -0.59
CA ILE A 243 -8.51 5.48 0.22
C ILE A 243 -7.90 4.16 -0.26
N ILE A 244 -6.59 4.16 -0.55
CA ILE A 244 -5.83 2.99 -0.99
C ILE A 244 -4.79 2.65 0.08
N GLY A 245 -5.01 1.56 0.81
CA GLY A 245 -4.10 1.07 1.84
C GLY A 245 -3.04 0.11 1.30
N SER A 246 -1.83 0.17 1.86
CA SER A 246 -0.70 -0.72 1.60
C SER A 246 0.11 -0.98 2.87
N HIS A 247 1.16 -1.78 2.84
CA HIS A 247 2.08 -2.16 3.92
C HIS A 247 1.81 -3.53 4.59
N PRO A 248 0.57 -3.97 4.91
CA PRO A 248 0.39 -5.27 5.56
C PRO A 248 0.78 -6.47 4.71
N HIS A 249 1.06 -6.28 3.42
CA HIS A 249 1.45 -7.33 2.46
C HIS A 249 0.42 -8.49 2.37
N CYS A 250 -0.83 -8.18 2.66
CA CYS A 250 -1.97 -9.09 2.50
C CYS A 250 -3.23 -8.28 2.23
N LEU A 251 -4.24 -8.92 1.69
CA LEU A 251 -5.54 -8.28 1.49
C LEU A 251 -6.20 -7.99 2.83
N HIS A 252 -6.65 -6.75 3.03
CA HIS A 252 -7.49 -6.34 4.14
C HIS A 252 -8.91 -6.00 3.66
N PRO A 253 -9.89 -5.88 4.58
CA PRO A 253 -11.26 -5.53 4.24
C PRO A 253 -11.41 -4.29 3.37
N VAL A 254 -12.59 -4.16 2.79
CA VAL A 254 -13.09 -2.95 2.17
C VAL A 254 -14.26 -2.39 2.97
N GLU A 255 -14.42 -1.07 2.95
CA GLU A 255 -15.54 -0.36 3.56
C GLU A 255 -16.08 0.69 2.59
N PHE A 256 -17.42 0.76 2.47
CA PHE A 256 -18.12 1.88 1.85
C PHE A 256 -18.55 2.83 2.97
N TYR A 257 -17.95 4.01 3.03
CA TYR A 257 -18.25 4.98 4.07
C TYR A 257 -18.61 6.33 3.45
N GLY A 258 -19.80 6.84 3.80
CA GLY A 258 -20.31 8.06 3.18
C GLY A 258 -20.38 7.91 1.66
N ASN A 259 -19.70 8.81 0.95
CA ASN A 259 -19.58 8.75 -0.51
C ASN A 259 -18.25 8.15 -0.98
N GLY A 260 -17.41 7.66 -0.06
CA GLY A 260 -16.07 7.15 -0.34
C GLY A 260 -15.97 5.64 -0.25
N LEU A 261 -14.90 5.13 -0.85
CA LEU A 261 -14.47 3.74 -0.81
C LEU A 261 -13.13 3.65 -0.07
N ILE A 262 -13.01 2.71 0.86
CA ILE A 262 -11.79 2.48 1.63
C ILE A 262 -11.29 1.06 1.37
N LEU A 263 -10.14 0.92 0.73
CA LEU A 263 -9.40 -0.32 0.59
C LEU A 263 -8.34 -0.34 1.68
N TYR A 264 -8.51 -1.14 2.75
CA TYR A 264 -7.61 -1.09 3.90
C TYR A 264 -6.23 -1.67 3.62
N SER A 265 -6.11 -2.65 2.73
CA SER A 265 -4.84 -3.08 2.13
C SER A 265 -5.10 -3.83 0.83
N THR A 266 -4.31 -3.50 -0.16
CA THR A 266 -4.37 -4.09 -1.50
C THR A 266 -3.38 -5.26 -1.70
N GLY A 267 -2.65 -5.65 -0.63
CA GLY A 267 -1.68 -6.75 -0.67
C GLY A 267 -0.44 -6.44 -1.51
N ASN A 268 0.21 -7.48 -2.02
CA ASN A 268 1.35 -7.36 -2.93
C ASN A 268 0.90 -7.53 -4.38
N PHE A 269 1.45 -6.75 -5.31
CA PHE A 269 1.23 -7.02 -6.74
C PHE A 269 2.42 -7.74 -7.37
N VAL A 270 3.62 -7.23 -7.17
CA VAL A 270 4.90 -7.84 -7.56
C VAL A 270 5.95 -7.49 -6.54
N PHE A 271 6.72 -8.47 -6.11
CA PHE A 271 7.70 -8.25 -5.06
C PHE A 271 9.03 -8.94 -5.40
N ASP A 272 9.76 -8.35 -6.36
CA ASP A 272 11.04 -8.88 -6.83
C ASP A 272 12.09 -8.94 -5.73
N TRP A 273 12.98 -9.90 -5.83
CA TRP A 273 14.22 -9.87 -5.07
C TRP A 273 15.11 -8.73 -5.60
N CYS A 274 15.56 -7.88 -4.72
CA CYS A 274 16.42 -6.73 -5.05
C CYS A 274 17.56 -6.57 -4.03
N ASP A 275 18.43 -5.58 -4.21
CA ASP A 275 19.49 -5.32 -3.24
C ASP A 275 18.87 -4.96 -1.88
N GLY A 276 19.30 -5.67 -0.83
CA GLY A 276 18.75 -5.56 0.52
C GLY A 276 17.48 -6.37 0.80
N TRP A 277 16.91 -7.04 -0.21
CA TRP A 277 15.76 -7.93 -0.08
C TRP A 277 15.98 -9.23 -0.81
N SER A 278 16.04 -10.31 -0.05
CA SER A 278 16.13 -11.70 -0.55
C SER A 278 15.63 -12.65 0.53
N PRO A 279 15.37 -13.93 0.23
CA PRO A 279 15.04 -14.90 1.28
C PRO A 279 16.05 -14.90 2.44
N ASP A 280 17.32 -14.67 2.15
CA ASP A 280 18.39 -14.65 3.16
C ASP A 280 18.41 -13.35 3.99
N SER A 281 17.96 -12.22 3.45
CA SER A 281 17.90 -10.94 4.17
C SER A 281 16.85 -10.93 5.28
N MET A 282 15.85 -11.80 5.17
CA MET A 282 14.83 -12.00 6.22
C MET A 282 15.34 -12.89 7.36
N VAL A 283 16.57 -13.44 7.23
CA VAL A 283 17.19 -14.23 8.28
C VAL A 283 17.79 -13.30 9.32
N VAL A 284 16.98 -12.92 10.32
CA VAL A 284 17.51 -12.40 11.58
C VAL A 284 18.28 -13.52 12.24
N ARG A 285 19.56 -13.61 11.95
CA ARG A 285 20.51 -14.48 12.67
C ARG A 285 20.93 -13.80 13.96
N ASP A 286 19.97 -13.60 14.84
CA ASP A 286 20.29 -13.33 16.23
C ASP A 286 19.94 -14.59 17.01
N ASP A 287 20.96 -15.39 17.32
CA ASP A 287 20.82 -16.58 18.14
C ASP A 287 20.24 -16.27 19.54
N ALA A 288 20.21 -14.99 19.90
CA ALA A 288 19.61 -14.47 21.14
C ALA A 288 18.11 -14.13 20.98
N HIS A 289 17.57 -14.09 19.76
CA HIS A 289 16.17 -13.70 19.56
C HIS A 289 15.28 -14.90 19.23
N PRO A 290 14.31 -15.24 20.10
CA PRO A 290 13.42 -16.39 19.89
C PRO A 290 12.52 -16.27 18.66
N ALA A 291 12.57 -15.16 17.93
CA ALA A 291 11.85 -14.94 16.68
C ALA A 291 12.56 -15.49 15.42
N ALA A 292 13.78 -16.00 15.54
CA ALA A 292 14.51 -16.62 14.42
C ALA A 292 13.74 -17.72 13.63
N PRO A 293 12.78 -18.47 14.22
CA PRO A 293 11.97 -19.44 13.48
C PRO A 293 10.90 -18.85 12.57
N TYR A 294 10.66 -17.53 12.57
CA TYR A 294 9.48 -16.94 11.92
C TYR A 294 9.61 -16.69 10.42
N GLN A 295 10.77 -16.83 9.85
CA GLN A 295 11.02 -16.49 8.46
C GLN A 295 10.21 -17.24 7.40
N PRO A 296 10.04 -18.55 7.48
CA PRO A 296 9.20 -19.24 6.51
C PRO A 296 7.73 -18.90 6.63
N ALA A 297 7.30 -18.35 7.77
CA ALA A 297 5.91 -17.96 8.00
C ALA A 297 5.54 -16.62 7.36
N LEU A 298 6.50 -15.69 7.20
CA LEU A 298 6.30 -14.41 6.56
C LEU A 298 5.90 -14.54 5.08
N LEU A 299 6.50 -15.52 4.39
CA LEU A 299 6.32 -15.75 2.97
C LEU A 299 5.34 -16.91 2.70
N ARG A 300 4.27 -17.06 3.49
CA ARG A 300 3.26 -18.12 3.32
C ARG A 300 1.85 -17.56 3.43
N GLY A 301 0.89 -18.28 2.83
CA GLY A 301 -0.53 -17.95 2.93
C GLY A 301 -0.85 -16.56 2.40
N PRO A 302 -1.40 -15.64 3.23
CA PRO A 302 -1.91 -14.35 2.78
C PRO A 302 -0.92 -13.44 2.05
N TRP A 303 0.40 -13.62 2.25
CA TRP A 303 1.44 -12.89 1.50
C TRP A 303 1.35 -13.12 -0.01
N TYR A 304 1.00 -14.34 -0.41
CA TYR A 304 0.91 -14.74 -1.82
C TYR A 304 -0.47 -14.53 -2.43
N GLU A 305 -1.46 -14.12 -1.63
CA GLU A 305 -2.81 -13.89 -2.09
C GLU A 305 -3.05 -12.38 -2.25
N SER A 306 -3.45 -11.97 -3.45
CA SER A 306 -3.63 -10.57 -3.78
C SER A 306 -4.77 -10.35 -4.78
N ALA A 307 -4.96 -9.12 -5.25
CA ALA A 307 -5.96 -8.80 -6.24
C ALA A 307 -5.60 -7.55 -7.05
N VAL A 308 -6.19 -7.42 -8.22
CA VAL A 308 -6.35 -6.17 -8.94
C VAL A 308 -7.74 -5.62 -8.64
N PHE A 309 -7.83 -4.36 -8.24
CA PHE A 309 -9.07 -3.68 -7.90
C PHE A 309 -9.48 -2.74 -9.04
N ARG A 310 -10.64 -3.00 -9.64
CA ARG A 310 -11.26 -2.10 -10.61
C ARG A 310 -12.21 -1.17 -9.87
N VAL A 311 -11.87 0.10 -9.83
CA VAL A 311 -12.67 1.11 -9.16
C VAL A 311 -13.23 2.08 -10.20
N ARG A 312 -14.54 2.30 -10.19
CA ARG A 312 -15.17 3.37 -10.96
C ARG A 312 -15.73 4.40 -10.01
N LEU A 313 -15.26 5.64 -10.17
CA LEU A 313 -15.75 6.80 -9.43
C LEU A 313 -16.66 7.64 -10.34
N GLY A 314 -17.96 7.52 -10.09
CA GLY A 314 -19.02 8.15 -10.88
C GLY A 314 -19.43 9.54 -10.36
N GLU A 315 -20.30 10.23 -11.12
CA GLU A 315 -20.93 11.51 -10.71
C GLU A 315 -22.22 11.27 -9.91
N ALA A 316 -22.88 10.15 -10.14
CA ALA A 316 -24.13 9.78 -9.47
C ALA A 316 -24.12 8.29 -9.18
N GLY A 317 -24.19 7.89 -7.90
CA GLY A 317 -24.39 6.49 -7.53
C GLY A 317 -23.32 5.88 -6.62
N GLY A 318 -22.33 6.64 -6.19
CA GLY A 318 -21.24 6.15 -5.33
C GLY A 318 -20.17 5.34 -6.10
N PRO A 319 -19.10 4.88 -5.40
CA PRO A 319 -18.04 4.10 -6.01
C PRO A 319 -18.51 2.68 -6.36
N GLU A 320 -18.10 2.19 -7.55
CA GLU A 320 -18.24 0.79 -7.94
C GLU A 320 -16.88 0.09 -7.78
N LEU A 321 -16.90 -1.13 -7.27
CA LEU A 321 -15.71 -1.93 -7.05
C LEU A 321 -15.88 -3.34 -7.63
N ARG A 322 -14.82 -3.81 -8.32
CA ARG A 322 -14.64 -5.20 -8.67
C ARG A 322 -13.25 -5.65 -8.27
N VAL A 323 -13.16 -6.81 -7.65
CA VAL A 323 -11.92 -7.44 -7.18
C VAL A 323 -11.58 -8.61 -8.07
N GLU A 324 -10.43 -8.58 -8.72
CA GLU A 324 -9.92 -9.62 -9.60
C GLU A 324 -8.76 -10.33 -8.87
N PRO A 325 -8.98 -11.51 -8.28
CA PRO A 325 -7.95 -12.21 -7.51
C PRO A 325 -6.73 -12.56 -8.35
N ILE A 326 -5.55 -12.45 -7.75
CA ILE A 326 -4.28 -12.95 -8.27
C ILE A 326 -3.53 -13.69 -7.18
N GLU A 327 -2.56 -14.51 -7.56
CA GLU A 327 -1.55 -15.09 -6.68
C GLU A 327 -0.17 -14.55 -7.02
N LEU A 328 0.73 -14.59 -6.06
CA LEU A 328 2.16 -14.49 -6.34
C LEU A 328 2.76 -15.89 -6.40
N ASP A 329 3.59 -16.15 -7.41
CA ASP A 329 4.34 -17.41 -7.51
C ASP A 329 5.55 -17.44 -6.53
N SER A 330 6.38 -18.49 -6.62
CA SER A 330 7.57 -18.65 -5.78
C SER A 330 8.62 -17.55 -5.96
N ASP A 331 8.58 -16.86 -7.10
CA ASP A 331 9.44 -15.72 -7.40
C ASP A 331 8.76 -14.37 -7.12
N SER A 332 7.62 -14.43 -6.40
CA SER A 332 6.77 -13.27 -6.07
C SER A 332 6.28 -12.47 -7.28
N GLN A 333 6.05 -13.18 -8.41
CA GLN A 333 5.46 -12.61 -9.62
C GLN A 333 3.95 -12.81 -9.64
N PRO A 334 3.17 -11.83 -10.12
CA PRO A 334 1.72 -11.97 -10.22
C PRO A 334 1.32 -12.97 -11.29
N VAL A 335 0.53 -13.96 -10.90
CA VAL A 335 -0.02 -14.98 -11.78
C VAL A 335 -1.53 -15.11 -11.61
N MET A 336 -2.19 -15.55 -12.65
CA MET A 336 -3.63 -15.84 -12.61
C MET A 336 -3.87 -17.10 -11.77
N PRO A 337 -4.69 -17.02 -10.71
CA PRO A 337 -4.95 -18.16 -9.84
C PRO A 337 -5.82 -19.21 -10.54
N ARG A 338 -5.75 -20.45 -10.04
CA ARG A 338 -6.72 -21.47 -10.39
C ARG A 338 -8.09 -21.08 -9.84
N PRO A 339 -9.21 -21.52 -10.47
CA PRO A 339 -10.56 -21.10 -10.06
C PRO A 339 -10.89 -21.38 -8.59
N GLU A 340 -10.39 -22.48 -8.01
CA GLU A 340 -10.58 -22.81 -6.60
C GLU A 340 -9.84 -21.83 -5.66
N VAL A 341 -8.63 -21.41 -6.05
CA VAL A 341 -7.84 -20.43 -5.29
C VAL A 341 -8.46 -19.05 -5.40
N ALA A 342 -8.87 -18.62 -6.59
CA ALA A 342 -9.60 -17.37 -6.78
C ALA A 342 -10.84 -17.29 -5.89
N ARG A 343 -11.64 -18.37 -5.83
CA ARG A 343 -12.80 -18.43 -4.92
C ARG A 343 -12.41 -18.36 -3.45
N SER A 344 -11.30 -19.00 -3.05
CA SER A 344 -10.81 -18.95 -1.67
C SER A 344 -10.41 -17.53 -1.27
N ILE A 345 -9.66 -16.82 -2.15
CA ILE A 345 -9.25 -15.43 -1.92
C ILE A 345 -10.48 -14.53 -1.76
N LEU A 346 -11.45 -14.60 -2.70
CA LEU A 346 -12.68 -13.82 -2.63
C LEU A 346 -13.53 -14.15 -1.39
N ALA A 347 -13.60 -15.42 -1.01
CA ALA A 347 -14.37 -15.85 0.17
C ALA A 347 -13.78 -15.29 1.46
N ARG A 348 -12.43 -15.27 1.59
CA ARG A 348 -11.74 -14.67 2.73
C ARG A 348 -11.95 -13.16 2.74
N PHE A 349 -11.69 -12.48 1.64
CA PHE A 349 -11.91 -11.04 1.49
C PHE A 349 -13.35 -10.63 1.84
N ALA A 350 -14.33 -11.40 1.34
CA ALA A 350 -15.76 -11.20 1.63
C ALA A 350 -16.09 -11.39 3.12
N LYS A 351 -15.48 -12.38 3.77
CA LYS A 351 -15.69 -12.63 5.20
C LYS A 351 -15.16 -11.47 6.02
N GLU A 352 -13.90 -11.09 5.82
CA GLU A 352 -13.23 -10.02 6.56
C GLU A 352 -13.93 -8.66 6.33
N SER A 353 -14.33 -8.36 5.09
CA SER A 353 -15.08 -7.14 4.78
C SER A 353 -16.42 -7.07 5.48
N ARG A 354 -17.16 -8.19 5.57
CA ARG A 354 -18.45 -8.25 6.32
C ARG A 354 -18.27 -8.18 7.82
N GLU A 355 -17.15 -8.66 8.35
CA GLU A 355 -16.84 -8.51 9.78
C GLU A 355 -16.58 -7.05 10.14
N LEU A 356 -16.00 -6.27 9.23
CA LEU A 356 -15.76 -4.83 9.40
C LEU A 356 -17.00 -3.99 9.10
N ASP A 357 -17.67 -4.28 7.98
CA ASP A 357 -18.88 -3.61 7.50
C ASP A 357 -19.92 -4.65 7.02
N PRO A 358 -20.94 -4.96 7.84
CA PRO A 358 -21.96 -5.93 7.52
C PRO A 358 -22.78 -5.61 6.26
N SER A 359 -22.74 -4.38 5.75
CA SER A 359 -23.41 -4.00 4.51
C SER A 359 -22.69 -4.48 3.25
N VAL A 360 -21.40 -4.81 3.34
CA VAL A 360 -20.59 -5.22 2.20
C VAL A 360 -21.00 -6.61 1.68
N VAL A 361 -21.22 -6.67 0.39
CA VAL A 361 -21.48 -7.92 -0.36
C VAL A 361 -20.41 -8.05 -1.44
N VAL A 362 -19.76 -9.21 -1.45
CA VAL A 362 -18.83 -9.61 -2.52
C VAL A 362 -19.48 -10.76 -3.27
N ASP A 363 -19.76 -10.55 -4.54
CA ASP A 363 -20.36 -11.57 -5.41
C ASP A 363 -19.28 -12.51 -5.99
N ALA A 364 -19.70 -13.66 -6.52
CA ALA A 364 -18.77 -14.69 -6.99
C ALA A 364 -17.92 -14.27 -8.21
N ASP A 365 -18.36 -13.24 -8.94
CA ASP A 365 -17.62 -12.64 -10.06
C ASP A 365 -16.64 -11.54 -9.63
N GLY A 366 -16.52 -11.28 -8.32
CA GLY A 366 -15.66 -10.26 -7.74
C GLY A 366 -16.30 -8.88 -7.64
N SER A 367 -17.54 -8.69 -8.07
CA SER A 367 -18.26 -7.42 -7.87
C SER A 367 -18.52 -7.17 -6.39
N VAL A 368 -18.27 -5.94 -5.93
CA VAL A 368 -18.42 -5.55 -4.52
C VAL A 368 -19.34 -4.36 -4.42
N ARG A 369 -20.29 -4.40 -3.49
CA ARG A 369 -21.27 -3.34 -3.26
C ARG A 369 -21.68 -3.24 -1.80
N ALA A 370 -22.15 -2.09 -1.38
CA ALA A 370 -22.93 -1.94 -0.16
C ALA A 370 -24.41 -2.31 -0.40
N ARG A 371 -25.08 -2.87 0.62
CA ARG A 371 -26.51 -3.13 0.62
C ARG A 371 -27.32 -1.88 0.86
#